data_a5f3fa2d5225edaab6d1cf35b42e7775
#
_entry.id   a5f3fa2d5225edaab6d1cf35b42e7775
#
_cell.length_a   1.000
_cell.length_b   1.000
_cell.length_c   1.000
_cell.angle_alpha   90.00
_cell.angle_beta   90.00
_cell.angle_gamma   90.00
#
_symmetry.space_group_name_H-M   'P 1'
#
loop_
_entity.id
_entity.type
_entity.pdbx_description
1 polymer ?
#
loop_
_entity_poly.entity_id
_entity_poly.type
_entity_poly.pdbx_seq_one_letter_code
_entity_poly.pdbx_strand_id
1 'polypeptide(L)'
;MKILALDSSGLVASVAVVENETLLAEYTVNYKKTHSQTLLPMLDEICNMTELDLSTIDAIAVSGGPGSFTGLRIGSATAKGLGLALDKPLISIPTTAAIAYNIWDTDKFVCPIMDARRNQVYAGLYCYTDHHLDTIWEQDALSIEA
;
A
#
# COMPACT_ATOMS: atom_id res chain seq x y z
N MET A 1 -9.85 -8.26 -13.56
CA MET A 1 -9.99 -7.13 -12.59
C MET A 1 -8.69 -6.35 -12.58
N LYS A 2 -8.77 -5.05 -12.76
CA LYS A 2 -7.61 -4.14 -12.80
C LYS A 2 -7.64 -3.19 -11.61
N ILE A 3 -6.58 -3.17 -10.82
CA ILE A 3 -6.47 -2.40 -9.58
C ILE A 3 -5.31 -1.42 -9.68
N LEU A 4 -5.59 -0.17 -9.35
CA LEU A 4 -4.56 0.84 -9.09
C LEU A 4 -4.24 0.81 -7.59
N ALA A 5 -2.98 0.65 -7.22
CA ALA A 5 -2.53 0.64 -5.84
C ALA A 5 -1.62 1.83 -5.53
N LEU A 6 -1.84 2.45 -4.36
CA LEU A 6 -1.08 3.60 -3.87
C LEU A 6 -0.52 3.30 -2.49
N ASP A 7 0.76 3.51 -2.28
CA ASP A 7 1.38 3.46 -0.96
C ASP A 7 2.22 4.71 -0.70
N SER A 8 1.92 5.36 0.40
CA SER A 8 2.65 6.50 0.96
C SER A 8 2.78 6.41 2.47
N SER A 9 2.65 5.19 3.01
CA SER A 9 2.68 4.91 4.45
C SER A 9 4.05 5.10 5.10
N GLY A 10 5.13 5.01 4.31
CA GLY A 10 6.51 5.12 4.75
C GLY A 10 7.26 6.32 4.16
N LEU A 11 8.60 6.22 4.13
CA LEU A 11 9.47 7.19 3.46
C LEU A 11 9.40 7.05 1.94
N VAL A 12 9.14 5.86 1.48
CA VAL A 12 9.01 5.51 0.07
C VAL A 12 7.57 5.77 -0.39
N ALA A 13 7.42 6.30 -1.59
CA ALA A 13 6.14 6.36 -2.29
C ALA A 13 6.12 5.30 -3.40
N SER A 14 5.01 4.63 -3.57
CA SER A 14 4.83 3.63 -4.63
C SER A 14 3.44 3.75 -5.26
N VAL A 15 3.40 3.54 -6.57
CA VAL A 15 2.19 3.41 -7.38
C VAL A 15 2.33 2.16 -8.22
N ALA A 16 1.32 1.32 -8.24
CA ALA A 16 1.32 0.10 -9.03
C ALA A 16 -0.03 -0.15 -9.71
N VAL A 17 0.00 -0.84 -10.82
CA VAL A 17 -1.19 -1.33 -11.53
C VAL A 17 -1.09 -2.84 -11.70
N VAL A 18 -2.11 -3.53 -11.24
CA VAL A 18 -2.22 -4.99 -11.31
C VAL A 18 -3.47 -5.37 -12.10
N GLU A 19 -3.37 -6.32 -13.00
CA GLU A 19 -4.49 -6.89 -13.73
C GLU A 19 -4.48 -8.43 -13.62
N ASN A 20 -5.56 -8.99 -13.04
CA ASN A 20 -5.73 -10.44 -12.91
C ASN A 20 -4.46 -11.15 -12.36
N GLU A 21 -3.95 -10.67 -11.23
CA GLU A 21 -2.74 -11.18 -10.56
C GLU A 21 -1.40 -10.89 -11.29
N THR A 22 -1.44 -10.18 -12.40
CA THR A 22 -0.24 -9.76 -13.12
C THR A 22 0.09 -8.31 -12.82
N LEU A 23 1.30 -8.05 -12.33
CA LEU A 23 1.81 -6.69 -12.19
C LEU A 23 2.09 -6.11 -13.57
N LEU A 24 1.32 -5.10 -13.98
CA LEU A 24 1.52 -4.41 -15.26
C LEU A 24 2.62 -3.36 -15.18
N ALA A 25 2.63 -2.59 -14.11
CA ALA A 25 3.63 -1.56 -13.85
C ALA A 25 3.71 -1.23 -12.36
N GLU A 26 4.91 -0.87 -11.92
CA GLU A 26 5.17 -0.29 -10.61
C GLU A 26 6.18 0.85 -10.75
N TYR A 27 5.92 1.93 -10.03
CA TYR A 27 6.84 3.04 -9.91
C TYR A 27 7.07 3.32 -8.43
N THR A 28 8.32 3.21 -8.00
CA THR A 28 8.72 3.39 -6.61
C THR A 28 9.77 4.47 -6.49
N VAL A 29 9.56 5.44 -5.60
CA VAL A 29 10.49 6.55 -5.36
C VAL A 29 10.86 6.62 -3.88
N ASN A 30 12.15 6.52 -3.62
CA ASN A 30 12.74 6.80 -2.31
C ASN A 30 13.59 8.07 -2.40
N TYR A 31 12.92 9.22 -2.34
CA TYR A 31 13.58 10.51 -2.47
C TYR A 31 12.97 11.55 -1.52
N LYS A 32 13.72 12.61 -1.21
CA LYS A 32 13.37 13.64 -0.20
C LYS A 32 12.17 14.54 -0.56
N LYS A 33 11.47 14.30 -1.67
CA LYS A 33 10.24 15.02 -2.01
C LYS A 33 9.07 14.53 -1.19
N THR A 34 8.09 15.39 -0.96
CA THR A 34 6.85 15.00 -0.29
C THR A 34 5.98 14.11 -1.19
N HIS A 35 5.25 13.17 -0.62
CA HIS A 35 4.36 12.26 -1.38
C HIS A 35 3.29 13.01 -2.19
N SER A 36 2.87 14.20 -1.75
CA SER A 36 1.96 15.06 -2.52
C SER A 36 2.55 15.55 -3.85
N GLN A 37 3.88 15.59 -3.96
CA GLN A 37 4.58 16.00 -5.18
C GLN A 37 4.96 14.81 -6.07
N THR A 38 4.76 13.58 -5.60
CA THR A 38 5.26 12.39 -6.29
C THR A 38 4.17 11.43 -6.75
N LEU A 39 3.12 11.18 -5.97
CA LEU A 39 2.13 10.15 -6.28
C LEU A 39 1.43 10.36 -7.64
N LEU A 40 0.89 11.54 -7.90
CA LEU A 40 0.21 11.80 -9.18
C LEU A 40 1.16 11.83 -10.38
N PRO A 41 2.34 12.46 -10.32
CA PRO A 41 3.34 12.31 -11.37
C PRO A 41 3.79 10.88 -11.65
N MET A 42 3.90 10.03 -10.62
CA MET A 42 4.23 8.61 -10.79
C MET A 42 3.11 7.87 -11.52
N LEU A 43 1.85 8.15 -11.17
CA LEU A 43 0.69 7.60 -11.88
C LEU A 43 0.65 8.05 -13.34
N ASP A 44 0.88 9.33 -13.59
CA ASP A 44 0.93 9.89 -14.96
C ASP A 44 2.01 9.19 -15.80
N GLU A 45 3.19 8.98 -15.23
CA GLU A 45 4.27 8.25 -15.90
C GLU A 45 3.88 6.79 -16.22
N ILE A 46 3.24 6.08 -15.28
CA ILE A 46 2.72 4.73 -15.51
C ILE A 46 1.70 4.75 -16.66
N CYS A 47 0.75 5.69 -16.64
CA CYS A 47 -0.25 5.80 -17.70
C CYS A 47 0.39 6.02 -19.07
N ASN A 48 1.39 6.90 -19.15
CA ASN A 48 2.09 7.20 -20.40
C ASN A 48 2.91 6.00 -20.90
N MET A 49 3.62 5.31 -20.00
CA MET A 49 4.47 4.17 -20.36
C MET A 49 3.70 2.92 -20.75
N THR A 50 2.51 2.73 -20.20
CA THR A 50 1.69 1.52 -20.41
C THR A 50 0.46 1.75 -21.28
N GLU A 51 0.27 3.00 -21.76
CA GLU A 51 -0.95 3.41 -22.48
C GLU A 51 -2.23 3.11 -21.68
N LEU A 52 -2.15 3.21 -20.34
CA LEU A 52 -3.24 2.88 -19.44
C LEU A 52 -4.34 3.93 -19.51
N ASP A 53 -5.54 3.50 -19.90
CA ASP A 53 -6.75 4.28 -19.70
C ASP A 53 -7.28 4.05 -18.26
N LEU A 54 -7.24 5.10 -17.44
CA LEU A 54 -7.70 5.08 -16.05
C LEU A 54 -9.19 4.70 -15.92
N SER A 55 -10.00 4.92 -16.95
CA SER A 55 -11.42 4.49 -16.95
C SER A 55 -11.58 2.98 -16.84
N THR A 56 -10.56 2.21 -17.27
CA THR A 56 -10.55 0.74 -17.26
C THR A 56 -10.20 0.13 -15.91
N ILE A 57 -9.84 0.94 -14.91
CA ILE A 57 -9.57 0.47 -13.55
C ILE A 57 -10.88 0.09 -12.88
N ASP A 58 -10.88 -1.04 -12.16
CA ASP A 58 -12.05 -1.53 -11.43
C ASP A 58 -12.11 -1.01 -9.99
N ALA A 59 -10.95 -0.82 -9.34
CA ALA A 59 -10.84 -0.35 -7.97
C ALA A 59 -9.51 0.35 -7.71
N ILE A 60 -9.46 1.15 -6.64
CA ILE A 60 -8.25 1.82 -6.17
C ILE A 60 -7.94 1.32 -4.76
N ALA A 61 -6.79 0.68 -4.60
CA ALA A 61 -6.27 0.25 -3.31
C ALA A 61 -5.32 1.32 -2.72
N VAL A 62 -5.35 1.51 -1.42
CA VAL A 62 -4.45 2.45 -0.73
C VAL A 62 -4.05 1.91 0.63
N SER A 63 -2.79 2.12 1.02
CA SER A 63 -2.32 1.80 2.37
C SER A 63 -3.10 2.61 3.40
N GLY A 64 -3.85 1.89 4.26
CA GLY A 64 -4.73 2.46 5.28
C GLY A 64 -4.06 2.70 6.63
N GLY A 65 -2.79 2.34 6.76
CA GLY A 65 -2.01 2.42 7.99
C GLY A 65 -1.77 1.04 8.63
N PRO A 66 -0.92 1.03 9.66
CA PRO A 66 -0.21 2.14 10.27
C PRO A 66 0.90 2.73 9.38
N GLY A 67 1.43 3.90 9.75
CA GLY A 67 2.52 4.54 9.03
C GLY A 67 2.65 6.03 9.30
N SER A 68 3.35 6.72 8.41
CA SER A 68 3.51 8.17 8.44
C SER A 68 2.16 8.89 8.41
N PHE A 69 1.85 9.65 9.45
CA PHE A 69 0.59 10.40 9.55
C PHE A 69 0.33 11.31 8.33
N THR A 70 1.34 12.05 7.90
CA THR A 70 1.24 12.91 6.73
C THR A 70 1.13 12.09 5.44
N GLY A 71 1.94 11.04 5.32
CA GLY A 71 1.92 10.14 4.15
C GLY A 71 0.56 9.48 3.96
N LEU A 72 0.00 8.88 4.99
CA LEU A 72 -1.31 8.23 4.95
C LEU A 72 -2.43 9.20 4.55
N ARG A 73 -2.39 10.44 5.02
CA ARG A 73 -3.37 11.47 4.63
C ARG A 73 -3.25 11.86 3.16
N ILE A 74 -2.03 11.99 2.66
CA ILE A 74 -1.78 12.30 1.24
C ILE A 74 -2.28 11.15 0.36
N GLY A 75 -1.90 9.90 0.67
CA GLY A 75 -2.36 8.71 -0.06
C GLY A 75 -3.88 8.58 -0.06
N SER A 76 -4.49 8.70 1.11
CA SER A 76 -5.95 8.64 1.26
C SER A 76 -6.68 9.76 0.50
N ALA A 77 -6.17 10.99 0.54
CA ALA A 77 -6.75 12.11 -0.20
C ALA A 77 -6.62 11.90 -1.72
N THR A 78 -5.45 11.43 -2.18
CA THR A 78 -5.21 11.11 -3.60
C THR A 78 -6.15 9.99 -4.06
N ALA A 79 -6.25 8.88 -3.30
CA ALA A 79 -7.15 7.77 -3.63
C ALA A 79 -8.62 8.21 -3.68
N LYS A 80 -9.06 9.01 -2.71
CA LYS A 80 -10.44 9.55 -2.68
C LYS A 80 -10.72 10.47 -3.87
N GLY A 81 -9.78 11.35 -4.21
CA GLY A 81 -9.90 12.22 -5.38
C GLY A 81 -10.03 11.44 -6.69
N LEU A 82 -9.16 10.43 -6.87
CA LEU A 82 -9.22 9.54 -8.03
C LEU A 82 -10.50 8.70 -8.04
N GLY A 83 -10.88 8.11 -6.91
CA GLY A 83 -12.11 7.31 -6.79
C GLY A 83 -13.36 8.10 -7.15
N LEU A 84 -13.43 9.36 -6.70
CA LEU A 84 -14.53 10.27 -7.05
C LEU A 84 -14.51 10.64 -8.55
N ALA A 85 -13.34 10.98 -9.09
CA ALA A 85 -13.21 11.40 -10.49
C ALA A 85 -13.49 10.27 -11.49
N LEU A 86 -13.14 9.04 -11.13
CA LEU A 86 -13.27 7.85 -11.97
C LEU A 86 -14.53 7.02 -11.67
N ASP A 87 -15.29 7.38 -10.63
CA ASP A 87 -16.43 6.60 -10.10
C ASP A 87 -16.03 5.15 -9.76
N LYS A 88 -14.93 5.01 -9.00
CA LYS A 88 -14.38 3.69 -8.63
C LYS A 88 -14.33 3.50 -7.12
N PRO A 89 -14.59 2.26 -6.64
CA PRO A 89 -14.52 1.92 -5.23
C PRO A 89 -13.07 2.00 -4.71
N LEU A 90 -12.96 2.30 -3.40
CA LEU A 90 -11.69 2.33 -2.68
C LEU A 90 -11.54 1.10 -1.80
N ILE A 91 -10.33 0.56 -1.76
CA ILE A 91 -9.94 -0.57 -0.91
C ILE A 91 -8.85 -0.08 0.04
N SER A 92 -9.11 -0.15 1.34
CA SER A 92 -8.10 0.15 2.36
C SER A 92 -7.33 -1.13 2.71
N ILE A 93 -6.00 -1.09 2.58
CA ILE A 93 -5.12 -2.21 2.86
C ILE A 93 -4.34 -1.91 4.14
N PRO A 94 -4.39 -2.77 5.18
CA PRO A 94 -3.52 -2.64 6.34
C PRO A 94 -2.05 -2.69 5.92
N THR A 95 -1.25 -1.71 6.35
CA THR A 95 0.14 -1.59 5.88
C THR A 95 0.99 -2.79 6.27
N THR A 96 0.81 -3.34 7.48
CA THR A 96 1.56 -4.52 7.91
C THR A 96 1.15 -5.77 7.14
N ALA A 97 -0.12 -5.92 6.77
CA ALA A 97 -0.56 -7.00 5.88
C ALA A 97 0.10 -6.88 4.49
N ALA A 98 0.15 -5.68 3.92
CA ALA A 98 0.84 -5.45 2.65
C ALA A 98 2.34 -5.82 2.73
N ILE A 99 3.01 -5.49 3.85
CA ILE A 99 4.41 -5.89 4.07
C ILE A 99 4.54 -7.42 4.20
N ALA A 100 3.58 -8.09 4.86
CA ALA A 100 3.60 -9.55 5.01
C ALA A 100 3.54 -10.28 3.66
N TYR A 101 2.86 -9.71 2.67
CA TYR A 101 2.81 -10.26 1.32
C TYR A 101 4.16 -10.34 0.59
N ASN A 102 5.20 -9.64 1.05
CA ASN A 102 6.55 -9.78 0.49
C ASN A 102 7.15 -11.18 0.76
N ILE A 103 6.60 -11.94 1.70
CA ILE A 103 7.01 -13.32 2.01
C ILE A 103 5.83 -14.24 1.66
N TRP A 104 5.48 -14.25 0.38
CA TRP A 104 4.32 -14.98 -0.14
C TRP A 104 4.37 -16.47 0.18
N ASP A 105 3.22 -16.98 0.67
CA ASP A 105 2.90 -18.41 0.84
C ASP A 105 3.95 -19.21 1.64
N THR A 106 4.56 -18.57 2.62
CA THR A 106 5.49 -19.25 3.54
C THR A 106 4.73 -20.13 4.55
N ASP A 107 5.37 -21.23 4.97
CA ASP A 107 4.90 -22.11 6.09
C ASP A 107 5.19 -21.51 7.47
N LYS A 108 5.77 -20.33 7.55
CA LYS A 108 6.16 -19.64 8.79
C LYS A 108 5.17 -18.54 9.14
N PHE A 109 5.15 -18.18 10.42
CA PHE A 109 4.54 -16.92 10.83
C PHE A 109 5.34 -15.73 10.29
N VAL A 110 4.63 -14.71 9.82
CA VAL A 110 5.19 -13.46 9.33
C VAL A 110 4.83 -12.35 10.29
N CYS A 111 5.83 -11.66 10.83
CA CYS A 111 5.65 -10.53 11.74
C CYS A 111 6.29 -9.28 11.13
N PRO A 112 5.58 -8.52 10.31
CA PRO A 112 6.04 -7.22 9.82
C PRO A 112 6.24 -6.26 10.98
N ILE A 113 7.34 -5.51 10.96
CA ILE A 113 7.67 -4.53 11.99
C ILE A 113 8.00 -3.20 11.30
N MET A 114 7.34 -2.13 11.74
CA MET A 114 7.58 -0.78 11.26
C MET A 114 7.93 0.13 12.44
N ASP A 115 8.82 1.10 12.23
CA ASP A 115 9.11 2.12 13.24
C ASP A 115 7.88 3.01 13.49
N ALA A 116 7.37 2.99 14.73
CA ALA A 116 6.28 3.85 15.19
C ALA A 116 6.80 5.09 15.95
N ARG A 117 8.13 5.29 16.00
CA ARG A 117 8.84 6.30 16.81
C ARG A 117 8.67 6.10 18.32
N ARG A 118 9.36 6.92 19.13
CA ARG A 118 9.25 6.92 20.60
C ARG A 118 9.48 5.54 21.25
N ASN A 119 10.44 4.77 20.77
CA ASN A 119 10.72 3.40 21.21
C ASN A 119 9.52 2.46 21.06
N GLN A 120 8.72 2.67 20.01
CA GLN A 120 7.59 1.83 19.66
C GLN A 120 7.73 1.31 18.23
N VAL A 121 7.12 0.17 17.97
CA VAL A 121 6.97 -0.41 16.64
C VAL A 121 5.51 -0.68 16.35
N TYR A 122 5.10 -0.53 15.09
CA TYR A 122 3.88 -1.15 14.61
C TYR A 122 4.22 -2.58 14.19
N ALA A 123 3.48 -3.54 14.70
CA ALA A 123 3.64 -4.94 14.34
C ALA A 123 2.28 -5.63 14.23
N GLY A 124 2.22 -6.71 13.48
CA GLY A 124 1.10 -7.62 13.39
C GLY A 124 1.63 -9.04 13.19
N LEU A 125 0.81 -10.06 13.35
CA LEU A 125 1.21 -11.45 13.14
C LEU A 125 0.28 -12.09 12.12
N TYR A 126 0.87 -12.70 11.10
CA TYR A 126 0.19 -13.29 9.97
C TYR A 126 0.68 -14.70 9.69
N CYS A 127 -0.14 -15.49 9.05
CA CYS A 127 0.26 -16.77 8.45
C CYS A 127 -0.46 -16.97 7.11
N TYR A 128 -0.01 -17.94 6.33
CA TYR A 128 -0.71 -18.35 5.13
C TYR A 128 -1.45 -19.65 5.36
N THR A 129 -2.71 -19.71 4.93
CA THR A 129 -3.53 -20.93 4.90
C THR A 129 -4.17 -21.04 3.52
N ASP A 130 -3.91 -22.12 2.81
CA ASP A 130 -4.44 -22.33 1.45
C ASP A 130 -4.18 -21.14 0.51
N HIS A 131 -2.96 -20.59 0.53
CA HIS A 131 -2.52 -19.41 -0.25
C HIS A 131 -3.20 -18.08 0.14
N HIS A 132 -3.93 -18.03 1.25
CA HIS A 132 -4.55 -16.82 1.79
C HIS A 132 -3.78 -16.32 3.01
N LEU A 133 -3.61 -14.99 3.11
CA LEU A 133 -3.00 -14.35 4.28
C LEU A 133 -4.05 -14.21 5.38
N ASP A 134 -3.87 -14.96 6.46
CA ASP A 134 -4.69 -14.87 7.66
C ASP A 134 -4.04 -13.99 8.72
N THR A 135 -4.84 -13.17 9.38
CA THR A 135 -4.39 -12.35 10.51
C THR A 135 -4.53 -13.16 11.80
N ILE A 136 -3.39 -13.49 12.43
CA ILE A 136 -3.35 -14.16 13.73
C ILE A 136 -3.47 -13.13 14.85
N TRP A 137 -2.82 -11.98 14.66
CA TRP A 137 -2.87 -10.87 15.60
C TRP A 137 -2.90 -9.56 14.83
N GLU A 138 -3.91 -8.74 15.13
CA GLU A 138 -4.12 -7.45 14.50
C GLU A 138 -2.94 -6.50 14.77
N GLN A 139 -2.63 -5.67 13.80
CA GLN A 139 -1.57 -4.69 13.92
C GLN A 139 -1.83 -3.70 15.06
N ASP A 140 -0.80 -3.46 15.87
CA ASP A 140 -0.83 -2.54 17.00
C ASP A 140 0.52 -1.84 17.20
N ALA A 141 0.52 -0.79 18.01
CA ALA A 141 1.74 -0.11 18.44
C ALA A 141 2.27 -0.72 19.73
N LEU A 142 3.47 -1.28 19.69
CA LEU A 142 4.10 -1.96 20.80
C LEU A 142 5.33 -1.22 21.29
N SER A 143 5.57 -1.22 22.60
CA SER A 143 6.85 -0.80 23.15
C SER A 143 7.94 -1.82 22.84
N ILE A 144 9.13 -1.35 22.47
CA ILE A 144 10.29 -2.23 22.24
C ILE A 144 10.78 -2.87 23.56
N GLU A 145 10.42 -2.29 24.68
CA GLU A 145 10.81 -2.77 26.03
C GLU A 145 9.81 -3.79 26.62
N ALA A 146 8.80 -4.17 25.85
CA ALA A 146 7.73 -5.08 26.28
C ALA A 146 8.08 -6.54 26.01
#